data_b997fa20be15e786a6c2cfa211ab165f
#
_entry.id   b997fa20be15e786a6c2cfa211ab165f
#
_cell.length_a   1.000
_cell.length_b   1.000
_cell.length_c   1.000
_cell.angle_alpha   90.00
_cell.angle_beta   90.00
_cell.angle_gamma   90.00
#
_symmetry.space_group_name_H-M   'P 1'
#
loop_
_entity.id
_entity.type
_entity.pdbx_description
1 polymer ?
#
loop_
_entity_poly.entity_id
_entity_poly.type
_entity_poly.pdbx_seq_one_letter_code
_entity_poly.pdbx_strand_id
1 'polypeptide(L)'
;MQYQLLALDIDGTLRPDAQPCVPRENVAAVKAVQKAGVKVAVATGRCRGGISKALLNGLRPDYWICAAGAEVQDAAGNMLHDARMDAQQMYALVDFFEDHGCFLGFNFDDGPYGYVNYYIQREAELAMNVNSYVHDGEDQDRHLESMPFSAFGRLPQALAEQFRQKYGHLGLRFLFYGSSEGCDILTAEQDKSRGLEAVCAAMGIDPAQAVAMGDGSNDCGIL
;
A
#
# COMPACT_ATOMS: atom_id res chain seq x y z
N MET A 1 14.99 -19.83 -19.63
CA MET A 1 13.71 -19.24 -19.21
C MET A 1 13.81 -17.75 -19.46
N GLN A 2 12.86 -17.13 -20.13
CA GLN A 2 12.90 -15.67 -20.39
C GLN A 2 11.95 -14.99 -19.40
N TYR A 3 12.43 -14.01 -18.67
CA TYR A 3 11.58 -13.22 -17.79
C TYR A 3 10.62 -12.35 -18.61
N GLN A 4 9.36 -12.25 -18.16
CA GLN A 4 8.28 -11.54 -18.83
C GLN A 4 7.68 -10.42 -18.00
N LEU A 5 7.89 -10.44 -16.66
CA LEU A 5 7.38 -9.45 -15.72
C LEU A 5 8.49 -9.00 -14.77
N LEU A 6 8.57 -7.70 -14.53
CA LEU A 6 9.38 -7.08 -13.49
C LEU A 6 8.46 -6.35 -12.50
N ALA A 7 8.41 -6.79 -11.25
CA ALA A 7 7.68 -6.16 -10.16
C ALA A 7 8.62 -5.30 -9.31
N LEU A 8 8.25 -4.05 -9.05
CA LEU A 8 9.11 -3.08 -8.38
C LEU A 8 8.34 -2.38 -7.25
N ASP A 9 8.88 -2.41 -6.04
CA ASP A 9 8.41 -1.53 -4.98
C ASP A 9 8.75 -0.06 -5.26
N ILE A 10 8.03 0.86 -4.62
CA ILE A 10 8.26 2.32 -4.78
C ILE A 10 9.27 2.83 -3.76
N ASP A 11 8.89 2.76 -2.49
CA ASP A 11 9.54 3.49 -1.41
C ASP A 11 10.75 2.71 -0.87
N GLY A 12 11.97 3.23 -1.07
CA GLY A 12 13.22 2.53 -0.79
C GLY A 12 13.81 1.81 -2.02
N THR A 13 12.98 1.46 -3.01
CA THR A 13 13.39 0.72 -4.21
C THR A 13 13.42 1.60 -5.47
N LEU A 14 12.24 1.91 -6.06
CA LEU A 14 12.17 2.84 -7.21
C LEU A 14 12.49 4.28 -6.83
N ARG A 15 12.06 4.69 -5.66
CA ARG A 15 12.28 6.00 -5.08
C ARG A 15 13.11 5.86 -3.80
N PRO A 16 14.39 6.24 -3.80
CA PRO A 16 15.19 6.33 -2.59
C PRO A 16 14.56 7.28 -1.56
N ASP A 17 14.64 6.98 -0.27
CA ASP A 17 13.95 7.70 0.81
C ASP A 17 14.21 9.21 0.83
N ALA A 18 15.44 9.63 0.47
CA ALA A 18 15.81 11.04 0.42
C ALA A 18 15.26 11.79 -0.81
N GLN A 19 14.60 11.12 -1.75
CA GLN A 19 14.12 11.72 -2.98
C GLN A 19 12.61 11.99 -2.91
N PRO A 20 12.14 13.15 -3.43
CA PRO A 20 10.70 13.46 -3.44
C PRO A 20 9.91 12.67 -4.49
N CYS A 21 10.58 12.10 -5.48
CA CYS A 21 9.97 11.36 -6.59
C CYS A 21 10.93 10.30 -7.13
N VAL A 22 10.41 9.43 -8.00
CA VAL A 22 11.23 8.44 -8.73
C VAL A 22 12.27 9.18 -9.58
N PRO A 23 13.58 8.87 -9.44
CA PRO A 23 14.65 9.49 -10.22
C PRO A 23 14.47 9.26 -11.73
N ARG A 24 14.92 10.22 -12.56
CA ARG A 24 14.81 10.12 -14.02
C ARG A 24 15.53 8.92 -14.61
N GLU A 25 16.66 8.54 -14.01
CA GLU A 25 17.44 7.37 -14.38
C GLU A 25 16.65 6.08 -14.15
N ASN A 26 15.92 5.95 -13.04
CA ASN A 26 15.07 4.79 -12.77
C ASN A 26 13.88 4.74 -13.74
N VAL A 27 13.27 5.89 -14.03
CA VAL A 27 12.22 5.99 -15.08
C VAL A 27 12.75 5.55 -16.44
N ALA A 28 13.98 5.95 -16.79
CA ALA A 28 14.61 5.57 -18.06
C ALA A 28 14.93 4.07 -18.12
N ALA A 29 15.41 3.49 -17.00
CA ALA A 29 15.67 2.05 -16.89
C ALA A 29 14.38 1.22 -17.07
N VAL A 30 13.28 1.61 -16.38
CA VAL A 30 11.97 0.94 -16.55
C VAL A 30 11.49 1.01 -18.00
N LYS A 31 11.59 2.17 -18.66
CA LYS A 31 11.24 2.31 -20.07
C LYS A 31 12.08 1.42 -21.00
N ALA A 32 13.36 1.23 -20.67
CA ALA A 32 14.23 0.33 -21.44
C ALA A 32 13.79 -1.13 -21.28
N VAL A 33 13.42 -1.56 -20.08
CA VAL A 33 12.86 -2.88 -19.79
C VAL A 33 11.56 -3.12 -20.57
N GLN A 34 10.63 -2.15 -20.53
CA GLN A 34 9.38 -2.23 -21.29
C GLN A 34 9.63 -2.28 -22.81
N LYS A 35 10.61 -1.51 -23.31
CA LYS A 35 11.01 -1.55 -24.74
C LYS A 35 11.60 -2.91 -25.15
N ALA A 36 12.22 -3.63 -24.22
CA ALA A 36 12.70 -5.01 -24.44
C ALA A 36 11.57 -6.06 -24.42
N GLY A 37 10.32 -5.66 -24.21
CA GLY A 37 9.14 -6.53 -24.21
C GLY A 37 8.77 -7.13 -22.86
N VAL A 38 9.48 -6.75 -21.79
CA VAL A 38 9.14 -7.17 -20.41
C VAL A 38 8.10 -6.22 -19.84
N LYS A 39 7.03 -6.76 -19.26
CA LYS A 39 6.01 -5.99 -18.56
C LYS A 39 6.52 -5.51 -17.20
N VAL A 40 6.03 -4.37 -16.74
CA VAL A 40 6.43 -3.81 -15.44
C VAL A 40 5.20 -3.61 -14.56
N ALA A 41 5.25 -4.17 -13.35
CA ALA A 41 4.30 -3.92 -12.27
C ALA A 41 4.96 -3.05 -11.20
N VAL A 42 4.20 -2.12 -10.63
CA VAL A 42 4.58 -1.44 -9.39
C VAL A 42 3.85 -2.12 -8.24
N ALA A 43 4.59 -2.54 -7.20
CA ALA A 43 4.06 -3.25 -6.03
C ALA A 43 4.31 -2.44 -4.75
N THR A 44 3.27 -1.86 -4.15
CA THR A 44 3.39 -0.89 -3.05
C THR A 44 2.33 -1.08 -1.96
N GLY A 45 2.64 -0.65 -0.73
CA GLY A 45 1.64 -0.52 0.34
C GLY A 45 0.64 0.62 0.12
N ARG A 46 0.96 1.59 -0.75
CA ARG A 46 0.05 2.70 -1.07
C ARG A 46 -1.17 2.19 -1.84
N CYS A 47 -2.36 2.78 -1.58
CA CYS A 47 -3.50 2.61 -2.49
C CYS A 47 -3.25 3.37 -3.80
N ARG A 48 -3.95 2.97 -4.87
CA ARG A 48 -3.76 3.57 -6.21
C ARG A 48 -4.04 5.07 -6.23
N GLY A 49 -5.11 5.51 -5.55
CA GLY A 49 -5.47 6.92 -5.39
C GLY A 49 -4.42 7.75 -4.64
N GLY A 50 -3.63 7.13 -3.76
CA GLY A 50 -2.54 7.78 -3.02
C GLY A 50 -1.24 7.96 -3.81
N ILE A 51 -1.17 7.48 -5.06
CA ILE A 51 0.04 7.57 -5.90
C ILE A 51 -0.08 8.76 -6.87
N SER A 52 0.59 9.85 -6.56
CA SER A 52 0.57 11.06 -7.38
C SER A 52 1.40 10.94 -8.65
N LYS A 53 1.01 11.70 -9.71
CA LYS A 53 1.82 11.82 -10.92
C LYS A 53 3.20 12.43 -10.66
N ALA A 54 3.29 13.32 -9.66
CA ALA A 54 4.55 13.95 -9.25
C ALA A 54 5.52 12.92 -8.68
N LEU A 55 5.04 12.00 -7.80
CA LEU A 55 5.83 10.91 -7.26
C LEU A 55 6.42 10.03 -8.36
N LEU A 56 5.64 9.70 -9.36
CA LEU A 56 6.02 8.79 -10.45
C LEU A 56 7.00 9.43 -11.45
N ASN A 57 7.07 10.76 -11.53
CA ASN A 57 7.95 11.51 -12.43
C ASN A 57 7.95 11.01 -13.90
N GLY A 58 6.76 10.61 -14.39
CA GLY A 58 6.57 10.09 -15.74
C GLY A 58 6.79 8.60 -15.91
N LEU A 59 6.96 7.85 -14.83
CA LEU A 59 6.86 6.38 -14.80
C LEU A 59 5.44 5.96 -15.17
N ARG A 60 5.31 4.94 -16.03
CA ARG A 60 4.03 4.35 -16.46
C ARG A 60 4.15 2.83 -16.47
N PRO A 61 3.82 2.16 -15.37
CA PRO A 61 3.84 0.70 -15.32
C PRO A 61 2.68 0.11 -16.13
N ASP A 62 2.81 -1.16 -16.49
CA ASP A 62 1.77 -1.94 -17.16
C ASP A 62 0.72 -2.44 -16.17
N TYR A 63 1.12 -2.66 -14.91
CA TYR A 63 0.27 -3.15 -13.82
C TYR A 63 0.55 -2.43 -12.51
N TRP A 64 -0.46 -2.40 -11.67
CA TRP A 64 -0.42 -1.85 -10.33
C TRP A 64 -0.79 -2.92 -9.31
N ILE A 65 0.06 -3.16 -8.33
CA ILE A 65 -0.17 -3.99 -7.15
C ILE A 65 -0.12 -3.02 -5.96
N CYS A 66 -1.28 -2.52 -5.57
CA CYS A 66 -1.45 -1.47 -4.57
C CYS A 66 -2.05 -2.04 -3.27
N ALA A 67 -2.06 -1.23 -2.20
CA ALA A 67 -2.56 -1.60 -0.88
C ALA A 67 -2.04 -2.97 -0.43
N ALA A 68 -0.71 -3.20 -0.58
CA ALA A 68 -0.04 -4.46 -0.27
C ALA A 68 -0.68 -5.69 -0.96
N GLY A 69 -1.13 -5.54 -2.19
CA GLY A 69 -1.72 -6.63 -2.99
C GLY A 69 -3.24 -6.72 -2.94
N ALA A 70 -3.90 -5.91 -2.11
CA ALA A 70 -5.36 -5.89 -2.01
C ALA A 70 -6.04 -5.26 -3.24
N GLU A 71 -5.37 -4.32 -3.89
CA GLU A 71 -5.85 -3.60 -5.07
C GLU A 71 -4.90 -3.87 -6.25
N VAL A 72 -5.34 -4.64 -7.24
CA VAL A 72 -4.53 -4.94 -8.43
C VAL A 72 -5.25 -4.49 -9.68
N GLN A 73 -4.58 -3.66 -10.50
CA GLN A 73 -5.14 -3.10 -11.71
C GLN A 73 -4.16 -3.19 -12.89
N ASP A 74 -4.69 -3.23 -14.10
CA ASP A 74 -3.89 -3.00 -15.31
C ASP A 74 -3.67 -1.49 -15.57
N ALA A 75 -2.91 -1.16 -16.62
CA ALA A 75 -2.65 0.23 -17.02
C ALA A 75 -3.90 1.00 -17.46
N ALA A 76 -4.97 0.33 -17.86
CA ALA A 76 -6.24 0.93 -18.26
C ALA A 76 -7.16 1.18 -17.06
N GLY A 77 -6.81 0.66 -15.87
CA GLY A 77 -7.61 0.75 -14.65
C GLY A 77 -8.62 -0.37 -14.47
N ASN A 78 -8.53 -1.44 -15.27
CA ASN A 78 -9.36 -2.61 -15.05
C ASN A 78 -8.89 -3.35 -13.80
N MET A 79 -9.81 -3.62 -12.86
CA MET A 79 -9.53 -4.35 -11.63
C MET A 79 -9.30 -5.82 -11.92
N LEU A 80 -8.13 -6.33 -11.50
CA LEU A 80 -7.72 -7.74 -11.61
C LEU A 80 -7.89 -8.49 -10.29
N HIS A 81 -7.74 -7.78 -9.16
CA HIS A 81 -7.97 -8.30 -7.81
C HIS A 81 -8.45 -7.17 -6.90
N ASP A 82 -9.47 -7.46 -6.09
CA ASP A 82 -10.10 -6.53 -5.14
C ASP A 82 -10.36 -7.28 -3.83
N ALA A 83 -9.54 -7.02 -2.79
CA ALA A 83 -9.65 -7.63 -1.47
C ALA A 83 -9.78 -6.53 -0.41
N ARG A 84 -11.01 -6.28 0.03
CA ARG A 84 -11.32 -5.22 1.00
C ARG A 84 -11.44 -5.75 2.41
N MET A 85 -11.24 -4.87 3.37
CA MET A 85 -11.56 -5.12 4.77
C MET A 85 -13.08 -5.29 4.91
N ASP A 86 -13.50 -6.13 5.84
CA ASP A 86 -14.91 -6.20 6.23
C ASP A 86 -15.27 -5.15 7.29
N ALA A 87 -16.58 -4.98 7.53
CA ALA A 87 -17.08 -3.99 8.48
C ALA A 87 -16.63 -4.28 9.93
N GLN A 88 -16.50 -5.55 10.32
CA GLN A 88 -16.05 -5.89 11.69
C GLN A 88 -14.60 -5.51 11.90
N GLN A 89 -13.75 -5.76 10.90
CA GLN A 89 -12.35 -5.37 10.90
C GLN A 89 -12.20 -3.84 11.01
N MET A 90 -12.94 -3.11 10.16
CA MET A 90 -12.89 -1.66 10.11
C MET A 90 -13.36 -1.02 11.43
N TYR A 91 -14.55 -1.38 11.92
CA TYR A 91 -15.10 -0.79 13.14
C TYR A 91 -14.30 -1.17 14.40
N ALA A 92 -13.76 -2.39 14.47
CA ALA A 92 -12.89 -2.77 15.60
C ALA A 92 -11.61 -1.92 15.66
N LEU A 93 -11.08 -1.51 14.49
CA LEU A 93 -9.95 -0.58 14.43
C LEU A 93 -10.37 0.83 14.86
N VAL A 94 -11.50 1.35 14.36
CA VAL A 94 -12.00 2.68 14.72
C VAL A 94 -12.19 2.78 16.24
N ASP A 95 -12.98 1.88 16.82
CA ASP A 95 -13.25 1.85 18.27
C ASP A 95 -11.95 1.78 19.08
N PHE A 96 -11.02 0.90 18.70
CA PHE A 96 -9.78 0.72 19.43
C PHE A 96 -8.88 1.96 19.37
N PHE A 97 -8.76 2.59 18.21
CA PHE A 97 -7.90 3.77 18.03
C PHE A 97 -8.50 5.01 18.70
N GLU A 98 -9.82 5.17 18.71
CA GLU A 98 -10.54 6.20 19.46
C GLU A 98 -10.31 6.03 20.96
N ASP A 99 -10.52 4.83 21.50
CA ASP A 99 -10.33 4.50 22.93
C ASP A 99 -8.92 4.82 23.44
N HIS A 100 -7.90 4.75 22.57
CA HIS A 100 -6.50 4.98 22.93
C HIS A 100 -5.92 6.31 22.45
N GLY A 101 -6.72 7.15 21.81
CA GLY A 101 -6.29 8.46 21.31
C GLY A 101 -5.20 8.39 20.24
N CYS A 102 -5.17 7.31 19.44
CA CYS A 102 -4.19 7.06 18.39
C CYS A 102 -4.71 7.51 17.02
N PHE A 103 -3.80 7.76 16.06
CA PHE A 103 -4.17 8.07 14.69
C PHE A 103 -4.46 6.80 13.89
N LEU A 104 -5.60 6.79 13.17
CA LEU A 104 -5.98 5.76 12.22
C LEU A 104 -6.41 6.38 10.89
N GLY A 105 -5.94 5.80 9.79
CA GLY A 105 -6.42 6.09 8.44
C GLY A 105 -6.70 4.82 7.67
N PHE A 106 -7.46 4.97 6.59
CA PHE A 106 -7.82 3.89 5.67
C PHE A 106 -7.49 4.25 4.23
N ASN A 107 -7.10 3.23 3.46
CA ASN A 107 -6.83 3.33 2.03
C ASN A 107 -8.09 2.95 1.24
N PHE A 108 -8.65 3.92 0.51
CA PHE A 108 -9.80 3.74 -0.38
C PHE A 108 -9.38 3.85 -1.86
N ASP A 109 -10.34 3.67 -2.77
CA ASP A 109 -10.12 3.73 -4.22
C ASP A 109 -9.51 5.05 -4.69
N ASP A 110 -9.97 6.15 -4.12
CA ASP A 110 -9.62 7.52 -4.48
C ASP A 110 -8.48 8.10 -3.65
N GLY A 111 -8.08 7.44 -2.56
CA GLY A 111 -6.94 7.85 -1.74
C GLY A 111 -6.98 7.40 -0.30
N PRO A 112 -5.98 7.78 0.49
CA PRO A 112 -5.95 7.56 1.93
C PRO A 112 -6.76 8.64 2.67
N TYR A 113 -7.54 8.22 3.68
CA TYR A 113 -8.35 9.08 4.54
C TYR A 113 -7.99 8.86 6.01
N GLY A 114 -7.77 9.94 6.77
CA GLY A 114 -7.60 9.91 8.22
C GLY A 114 -8.95 9.90 8.92
N TYR A 115 -9.28 8.81 9.60
CA TYR A 115 -10.59 8.55 10.21
C TYR A 115 -10.64 8.88 11.69
N VAL A 116 -9.52 8.71 12.39
CA VAL A 116 -9.42 8.96 13.83
C VAL A 116 -8.20 9.82 14.12
N ASN A 117 -8.40 10.90 14.84
CA ASN A 117 -7.33 11.82 15.25
C ASN A 117 -6.43 12.29 14.10
N TYR A 118 -7.02 12.68 12.99
CA TYR A 118 -6.33 13.13 11.77
C TYR A 118 -5.31 14.25 12.04
N TYR A 119 -5.57 15.12 13.03
CA TYR A 119 -4.65 16.18 13.43
C TYR A 119 -3.25 15.67 13.82
N ILE A 120 -3.14 14.46 14.41
CA ILE A 120 -1.85 13.84 14.77
C ILE A 120 -1.01 13.61 13.53
N GLN A 121 -1.63 13.12 12.46
CA GLN A 121 -0.96 12.92 11.17
C GLN A 121 -0.55 14.26 10.55
N ARG A 122 -1.45 15.25 10.60
CA ARG A 122 -1.17 16.61 10.07
C ARG A 122 -0.03 17.29 10.80
N GLU A 123 0.04 17.21 12.11
CA GLU A 123 1.14 17.78 12.90
C GLU A 123 2.48 17.10 12.55
N ALA A 124 2.49 15.76 12.41
CA ALA A 124 3.69 15.03 12.03
C ALA A 124 4.19 15.41 10.62
N GLU A 125 3.28 15.56 9.65
CA GLU A 125 3.60 15.97 8.28
C GLU A 125 4.15 17.40 8.22
N LEU A 126 3.52 18.34 8.96
CA LEU A 126 3.99 19.72 9.06
C LEU A 126 5.39 19.79 9.69
N ALA A 127 5.64 19.02 10.73
CA ALA A 127 6.96 18.96 11.37
C ALA A 127 8.06 18.43 10.43
N MET A 128 7.71 17.53 9.52
CA MET A 128 8.61 16.97 8.49
C MET A 128 8.66 17.82 7.21
N ASN A 129 7.89 18.90 7.12
CA ASN A 129 7.72 19.71 5.91
C ASN A 129 7.28 18.88 4.69
N VAL A 130 6.38 17.92 4.90
CA VAL A 130 5.82 17.05 3.88
C VAL A 130 4.41 17.53 3.54
N ASN A 131 4.08 17.60 2.25
CA ASN A 131 2.71 17.85 1.83
C ASN A 131 1.86 16.61 2.08
N SER A 132 0.78 16.77 2.81
CA SER A 132 -0.18 15.69 3.03
C SER A 132 -0.82 15.22 1.73
N TYR A 133 -0.89 13.92 1.58
CA TYR A 133 -1.72 13.24 0.59
C TYR A 133 -2.88 12.48 1.25
N VAL A 134 -2.99 12.57 2.60
CA VAL A 134 -4.07 11.98 3.38
C VAL A 134 -5.23 12.98 3.45
N HIS A 135 -6.40 12.55 3.03
CA HIS A 135 -7.62 13.34 3.13
C HIS A 135 -8.15 13.34 4.55
N ASP A 136 -8.83 14.42 4.93
CA ASP A 136 -9.63 14.46 6.15
C ASP A 136 -10.85 13.56 5.96
N GLY A 137 -11.02 12.60 6.85
CA GLY A 137 -12.09 11.62 6.85
C GLY A 137 -12.72 11.45 8.23
N GLU A 138 -12.56 12.43 9.13
CA GLU A 138 -13.11 12.40 10.49
C GLU A 138 -14.66 12.34 10.53
N ASP A 139 -15.35 12.68 9.42
CA ASP A 139 -16.79 12.44 9.25
C ASP A 139 -17.13 10.94 9.18
N GLN A 140 -16.13 10.09 8.97
CA GLN A 140 -16.26 8.62 8.96
C GLN A 140 -17.37 8.07 8.06
N ASP A 141 -17.59 8.70 6.90
CA ASP A 141 -18.68 8.35 5.96
C ASP A 141 -18.18 7.72 4.65
N ARG A 142 -16.88 7.89 4.30
CA ARG A 142 -16.32 7.40 3.02
C ARG A 142 -16.52 5.90 2.79
N HIS A 143 -16.54 5.08 3.87
CA HIS A 143 -16.79 3.64 3.80
C HIS A 143 -18.23 3.28 3.38
N LEU A 144 -19.18 4.22 3.44
CA LEU A 144 -20.56 4.02 2.97
C LEU A 144 -20.62 3.90 1.44
N GLU A 145 -19.64 4.41 0.72
CA GLU A 145 -19.53 4.26 -0.73
C GLU A 145 -18.82 2.97 -1.12
N SER A 146 -17.70 2.67 -0.47
CA SER A 146 -16.95 1.42 -0.64
C SER A 146 -16.09 1.14 0.58
N MET A 147 -15.94 -0.14 0.95
CA MET A 147 -15.05 -0.55 2.04
C MET A 147 -13.58 -0.30 1.69
N PRO A 148 -12.72 0.02 2.68
CA PRO A 148 -11.31 0.26 2.43
C PRO A 148 -10.55 -1.02 2.05
N PHE A 149 -9.46 -0.86 1.32
CA PHE A 149 -8.53 -1.96 1.03
C PHE A 149 -7.71 -2.35 2.26
N SER A 150 -7.14 -1.37 2.95
CA SER A 150 -6.25 -1.56 4.10
C SER A 150 -6.33 -0.37 5.04
N ALA A 151 -5.72 -0.48 6.20
CA ALA A 151 -5.57 0.63 7.13
C ALA A 151 -4.10 0.96 7.38
N PHE A 152 -3.86 2.13 7.94
CA PHE A 152 -2.56 2.59 8.43
C PHE A 152 -2.76 3.44 9.67
N GLY A 153 -1.75 3.48 10.52
CA GLY A 153 -1.92 4.20 11.78
C GLY A 153 -0.62 4.55 12.48
N ARG A 154 -0.78 5.25 13.60
CA ARG A 154 0.31 5.54 14.53
C ARG A 154 -0.13 5.15 15.92
N LEU A 155 0.52 4.13 16.48
CA LEU A 155 0.26 3.63 17.83
C LEU A 155 1.51 2.96 18.41
N PRO A 156 1.68 2.95 19.73
CA PRO A 156 2.71 2.15 20.38
C PRO A 156 2.56 0.65 20.07
N GLN A 157 3.66 -0.05 19.85
CA GLN A 157 3.63 -1.49 19.54
C GLN A 157 2.93 -2.33 20.62
N ALA A 158 3.00 -1.89 21.89
CA ALA A 158 2.29 -2.53 23.00
C ALA A 158 0.75 -2.50 22.81
N LEU A 159 0.21 -1.46 22.20
CA LEU A 159 -1.23 -1.38 21.90
C LEU A 159 -1.63 -2.31 20.75
N ALA A 160 -0.77 -2.49 19.75
CA ALA A 160 -1.01 -3.48 18.70
C ALA A 160 -1.09 -4.90 19.28
N GLU A 161 -0.28 -5.21 20.32
CA GLU A 161 -0.37 -6.48 21.02
C GLU A 161 -1.68 -6.62 21.81
N GLN A 162 -2.15 -5.54 22.47
CA GLN A 162 -3.45 -5.52 23.14
C GLN A 162 -4.61 -5.71 22.14
N PHE A 163 -4.53 -5.03 20.96
CA PHE A 163 -5.49 -5.24 19.89
C PHE A 163 -5.54 -6.71 19.47
N ARG A 164 -4.39 -7.34 19.28
CA ARG A 164 -4.29 -8.76 18.88
C ARG A 164 -4.89 -9.69 19.92
N GLN A 165 -4.69 -9.42 21.22
CA GLN A 165 -5.29 -10.20 22.30
C GLN A 165 -6.82 -10.08 22.31
N LYS A 166 -7.37 -8.88 22.07
CA LYS A 166 -8.82 -8.63 22.10
C LYS A 166 -9.52 -9.05 20.79
N TYR A 167 -8.89 -8.77 19.66
CA TYR A 167 -9.49 -8.90 18.33
C TYR A 167 -8.72 -9.83 17.37
N GLY A 168 -7.90 -10.74 17.89
CA GLY A 168 -7.06 -11.63 17.08
C GLY A 168 -7.85 -12.51 16.09
N HIS A 169 -9.12 -12.80 16.40
CA HIS A 169 -10.01 -13.55 15.51
C HIS A 169 -10.32 -12.81 14.19
N LEU A 170 -10.09 -11.49 14.12
CA LEU A 170 -10.29 -10.70 12.90
C LEU A 170 -9.13 -10.82 11.90
N GLY A 171 -8.01 -11.47 12.28
CA GLY A 171 -6.89 -11.75 11.39
C GLY A 171 -6.12 -10.53 10.90
N LEU A 172 -6.17 -9.40 11.63
CA LEU A 172 -5.44 -8.19 11.25
C LEU A 172 -3.97 -8.27 11.69
N ARG A 173 -3.07 -7.82 10.79
CA ARG A 173 -1.62 -7.79 10.99
C ARG A 173 -1.13 -6.35 10.99
N PHE A 174 -0.34 -5.97 12.00
CA PHE A 174 0.31 -4.67 12.11
C PHE A 174 1.77 -4.80 11.65
N LEU A 175 2.12 -4.09 10.59
CA LEU A 175 3.46 -4.06 10.01
C LEU A 175 4.11 -2.70 10.29
N PHE A 176 4.91 -2.64 11.34
CA PHE A 176 5.57 -1.41 11.78
C PHE A 176 6.77 -1.04 10.90
N TYR A 177 6.97 0.25 10.68
CA TYR A 177 8.12 0.80 9.95
C TYR A 177 9.32 0.92 10.89
N GLY A 178 10.11 -0.14 11.00
CA GLY A 178 11.25 -0.21 11.91
C GLY A 178 10.83 -0.04 13.38
N SER A 179 11.46 0.91 14.08
CA SER A 179 11.16 1.25 15.48
C SER A 179 10.11 2.36 15.66
N SER A 180 9.51 2.84 14.56
CA SER A 180 8.50 3.90 14.61
C SER A 180 7.16 3.39 15.16
N GLU A 181 6.28 4.32 15.53
CA GLU A 181 4.89 4.02 15.87
C GLU A 181 4.00 3.89 14.62
N GLY A 182 4.51 4.26 13.43
CA GLY A 182 3.80 4.15 12.17
C GLY A 182 3.74 2.70 11.69
N CYS A 183 2.58 2.26 11.20
CA CYS A 183 2.38 0.92 10.67
C CYS A 183 1.32 0.88 9.58
N ASP A 184 1.46 -0.10 8.67
CA ASP A 184 0.36 -0.60 7.87
C ASP A 184 -0.43 -1.66 8.66
N ILE A 185 -1.74 -1.71 8.43
CA ILE A 185 -2.64 -2.68 9.05
C ILE A 185 -3.36 -3.42 7.93
N LEU A 186 -3.01 -4.69 7.78
CA LEU A 186 -3.42 -5.55 6.68
C LEU A 186 -4.30 -6.70 7.18
N THR A 187 -5.19 -7.18 6.33
CA THR A 187 -5.88 -8.46 6.60
C THR A 187 -4.92 -9.63 6.37
N ALA A 188 -5.28 -10.82 6.85
CA ALA A 188 -4.47 -12.04 6.66
C ALA A 188 -4.27 -12.41 5.18
N GLU A 189 -5.19 -11.95 4.32
CA GLU A 189 -5.20 -12.24 2.90
C GLU A 189 -4.36 -11.28 2.05
N GLN A 190 -3.96 -10.14 2.62
CA GLN A 190 -3.23 -9.09 1.91
C GLN A 190 -1.73 -9.36 1.96
N ASP A 191 -1.15 -9.59 0.79
CA ASP A 191 0.28 -9.75 0.57
C ASP A 191 0.61 -9.36 -0.87
N LYS A 192 1.74 -8.70 -1.08
CA LYS A 192 2.20 -8.32 -2.43
C LYS A 192 2.36 -9.54 -3.36
N SER A 193 2.67 -10.73 -2.80
CA SER A 193 2.77 -11.97 -3.58
C SER A 193 1.45 -12.36 -4.23
N ARG A 194 0.34 -12.24 -3.52
CA ARG A 194 -1.00 -12.50 -4.10
C ARG A 194 -1.32 -11.52 -5.23
N GLY A 195 -0.92 -10.26 -5.06
CA GLY A 195 -1.03 -9.28 -6.14
C GLY A 195 -0.18 -9.63 -7.35
N LEU A 196 1.04 -10.13 -7.14
CA LEU A 196 1.91 -10.62 -8.22
C LEU A 196 1.31 -11.84 -8.95
N GLU A 197 0.76 -12.78 -8.19
CA GLU A 197 0.06 -13.95 -8.72
C GLU A 197 -1.13 -13.54 -9.60
N ALA A 198 -1.91 -12.54 -9.17
CA ALA A 198 -3.04 -12.02 -9.95
C ALA A 198 -2.57 -11.39 -11.28
N VAL A 199 -1.45 -10.65 -11.27
CA VAL A 199 -0.84 -10.10 -12.50
C VAL A 199 -0.33 -11.25 -13.41
N CYS A 200 0.38 -12.24 -12.85
CA CYS A 200 0.86 -13.40 -13.61
C CYS A 200 -0.30 -14.17 -14.25
N ALA A 201 -1.39 -14.38 -13.51
CA ALA A 201 -2.59 -15.03 -14.04
C ALA A 201 -3.22 -14.25 -15.19
N ALA A 202 -3.34 -12.90 -15.04
CA ALA A 202 -3.85 -12.02 -16.10
C ALA A 202 -2.97 -12.02 -17.35
N MET A 203 -1.66 -12.19 -17.19
CA MET A 203 -0.70 -12.31 -18.30
C MET A 203 -0.62 -13.74 -18.89
N GLY A 204 -1.17 -14.75 -18.21
CA GLY A 204 -1.02 -16.17 -18.61
C GLY A 204 0.41 -16.69 -18.50
N ILE A 205 1.18 -16.21 -17.52
CA ILE A 205 2.58 -16.61 -17.28
C ILE A 205 2.75 -17.32 -15.93
N ASP A 206 3.80 -18.13 -15.85
CA ASP A 206 4.22 -18.74 -14.58
C ASP A 206 4.89 -17.67 -13.69
N PRO A 207 4.60 -17.59 -12.37
CA PRO A 207 5.31 -16.70 -11.45
C PRO A 207 6.84 -16.79 -11.51
N ALA A 208 7.41 -17.95 -11.84
CA ALA A 208 8.84 -18.13 -12.09
C ALA A 208 9.40 -17.31 -13.28
N GLN A 209 8.54 -16.73 -14.10
CA GLN A 209 8.90 -15.82 -15.19
C GLN A 209 8.84 -14.33 -14.76
N ALA A 210 8.52 -14.07 -13.48
CA ALA A 210 8.62 -12.75 -12.88
C ALA A 210 9.96 -12.56 -12.14
N VAL A 211 10.40 -11.32 -12.09
CA VAL A 211 11.48 -10.85 -11.21
C VAL A 211 10.90 -9.77 -10.33
N ALA A 212 11.21 -9.79 -9.04
CA ALA A 212 10.79 -8.76 -8.10
C ALA A 212 11.98 -8.04 -7.48
N MET A 213 11.79 -6.78 -7.10
CA MET A 213 12.73 -5.97 -6.32
C MET A 213 11.95 -5.19 -5.26
N GLY A 214 12.46 -5.23 -4.03
CA GLY A 214 11.92 -4.55 -2.89
C GLY A 214 12.95 -4.48 -1.77
N ASP A 215 12.74 -3.62 -0.78
CA ASP A 215 13.67 -3.40 0.35
C ASP A 215 13.00 -3.58 1.71
N GLY A 216 11.67 -3.64 1.76
CA GLY A 216 10.90 -3.75 2.99
C GLY A 216 10.54 -5.18 3.39
N SER A 217 10.15 -5.36 4.64
CA SER A 217 9.63 -6.65 5.13
C SER A 217 8.32 -7.08 4.45
N ASN A 218 7.56 -6.12 3.92
CA ASN A 218 6.34 -6.35 3.12
C ASN A 218 6.63 -6.83 1.70
N ASP A 219 7.90 -6.86 1.28
CA ASP A 219 8.36 -7.39 -0.02
C ASP A 219 8.78 -8.86 0.04
N CYS A 220 9.00 -9.41 1.24
CA CYS A 220 9.49 -10.78 1.39
C CYS A 220 8.65 -11.83 0.63
N GLY A 221 7.35 -11.59 0.48
CA GLY A 221 6.46 -12.49 -0.23
C GLY A 221 6.64 -12.52 -1.76
N ILE A 222 7.20 -11.44 -2.35
CA ILE A 222 7.43 -11.36 -3.80
C ILE A 222 8.88 -11.63 -4.21
N LEU A 223 9.81 -11.68 -3.26
CA LEU A 223 11.23 -11.97 -3.47
C LEU A 223 11.50 -13.47 -3.40
#